data_c02e43630e5a6989c3bf7b75c9f5774e
#
_entry.id   c02e43630e5a6989c3bf7b75c9f5774e
#
_cell.length_a   1.000
_cell.length_b   1.000
_cell.length_c   1.000
_cell.angle_alpha   90.00
_cell.angle_beta   90.00
_cell.angle_gamma   90.00
#
_symmetry.space_group_name_H-M   'P 1'
#
loop_
_entity.id
_entity.type
_entity.pdbx_description
1 polymer ?
#
loop_
_entity_poly.entity_id
_entity_poly.type
_entity_poly.pdbx_seq_one_letter_code
_entity_poly.pdbx_strand_id
1 'polypeptide(L)'
;MTNVLTRPRGADAAPNGPEQYPAPRYRSLLGADRSSWLYWATIIVLAVLVLAPVVPTLIQALSDRPLYESGGVFTLDNFVRLFTEADFGMVALTTLAFAGLTTILTILIAVPMAIVVVRTDIPGRRIFGVGMQWPFFISSLILGFGWITMYGPAGFVSTWVRSAVGTVPWDLYTIPGMALTEAVALAPIAYLFCANALRNADASLEGAAQTVGAGPFQILRSVVVPMLRPPVVYSSILVFSMSVETLSVPLLYGQPVGITVFATFLYKNGLQSINPDYGILGAASTIILLVTVLLVVIQGKLLREAKRFVSVRGKATRPRLLDLGWIKWPAVVFIVIYLLFGAVIPIGGLVFRSFTAFFTPLANPFNALTLANYQRIWEFPVYLASIRNSLIVAAVGAVLVSVLATIAVVVARRSTFRYRKLIEYLALAPQAMPGLIIGIGLFWAFAFAPFGLGAIVQGTLAAIIIGFGLRALPSAFGSISPAVMQVGEELDNAARVSGADWLRTFTRILSRLITPAFGAALVLSFVTMLKEYSPAIFLGSAKTNVIGTTMLELWVQGNSGSVAALATIQIVITAVFVGVAGLLMKGNKIDA
;
A
#
# COMPACT_ATOMS: atom_id res chain seq x y z
N MET A 1 -38.95 63.24 56.49
CA MET A 1 -37.65 63.88 56.26
C MET A 1 -37.01 63.28 55.05
N THR A 2 -37.06 64.03 54.01
CA THR A 2 -36.59 63.88 52.66
C THR A 2 -35.09 63.72 52.58
N ASN A 3 -34.58 62.77 51.79
CA ASN A 3 -33.29 62.95 51.20
C ASN A 3 -33.29 62.37 49.77
N VAL A 4 -33.24 63.29 48.86
CA VAL A 4 -33.05 63.15 47.41
C VAL A 4 -31.58 62.85 47.19
N LEU A 5 -31.24 61.69 46.56
CA LEU A 5 -29.91 61.42 45.98
C LEU A 5 -30.04 61.41 44.49
N THR A 6 -29.46 62.39 43.86
CA THR A 6 -29.25 62.66 42.47
C THR A 6 -28.43 61.57 41.82
N ARG A 7 -28.91 61.00 40.69
CA ARG A 7 -28.14 60.18 39.76
C ARG A 7 -27.16 61.08 38.98
N PRO A 8 -25.89 60.67 38.81
CA PRO A 8 -25.04 61.25 37.76
C PRO A 8 -25.40 60.66 36.41
N ARG A 9 -25.75 61.54 35.48
CA ARG A 9 -25.77 61.31 34.07
C ARG A 9 -24.33 61.19 33.56
N GLY A 10 -23.99 60.17 32.79
CA GLY A 10 -22.77 60.11 31.97
C GLY A 10 -22.00 58.84 32.13
N ALA A 11 -22.48 57.78 31.51
CA ALA A 11 -21.66 56.66 31.08
C ALA A 11 -22.34 56.03 29.84
N ASP A 12 -22.27 56.77 28.76
CA ASP A 12 -22.53 56.24 27.43
C ASP A 12 -21.25 55.63 26.86
N ALA A 13 -21.44 54.59 26.07
CA ALA A 13 -20.48 53.86 25.26
C ALA A 13 -19.72 52.75 25.98
N ALA A 14 -20.37 51.58 26.02
CA ALA A 14 -19.64 50.32 25.99
C ALA A 14 -18.74 50.30 24.73
N PRO A 15 -17.44 49.91 24.83
CA PRO A 15 -16.61 49.82 23.67
C PRO A 15 -17.16 48.73 22.73
N ASN A 16 -17.34 49.13 21.48
CA ASN A 16 -17.67 48.25 20.36
C ASN A 16 -16.87 46.98 20.50
N GLY A 17 -17.55 45.81 20.46
CA GLY A 17 -16.90 44.51 20.40
C GLY A 17 -15.88 44.49 19.28
N PRO A 18 -14.89 43.58 19.33
CA PRO A 18 -13.79 43.58 18.37
C PRO A 18 -14.37 43.64 16.98
N GLU A 19 -14.02 44.69 16.24
CA GLU A 19 -14.32 44.82 14.82
C GLU A 19 -13.91 43.50 14.15
N GLN A 20 -14.90 42.78 13.66
CA GLN A 20 -14.65 41.63 12.80
C GLN A 20 -14.03 42.18 11.51
N TYR A 21 -12.71 42.31 11.51
CA TYR A 21 -11.99 42.53 10.27
C TYR A 21 -12.39 41.41 9.32
N PRO A 22 -12.90 41.74 8.12
CA PRO A 22 -13.23 40.72 7.14
C PRO A 22 -11.97 39.90 6.92
N ALA A 23 -12.10 38.57 7.13
CA ALA A 23 -10.97 37.66 6.92
C ALA A 23 -10.30 37.98 5.57
N PRO A 24 -9.00 38.24 5.55
CA PRO A 24 -8.34 38.63 4.31
C PRO A 24 -8.62 37.55 3.26
N ARG A 25 -9.18 37.93 2.11
CA ARG A 25 -9.35 37.05 0.97
C ARG A 25 -7.96 36.64 0.52
N TYR A 26 -7.52 35.47 0.96
CA TYR A 26 -6.22 34.90 0.63
C TYR A 26 -6.07 34.76 -0.88
N ARG A 27 -5.25 35.60 -1.49
CA ARG A 27 -4.72 35.36 -2.82
C ARG A 27 -3.74 34.20 -2.71
N SER A 28 -3.95 33.13 -3.47
CA SER A 28 -3.11 31.93 -3.48
C SER A 28 -1.64 32.26 -3.68
N LEU A 29 -0.75 31.41 -3.16
CA LEU A 29 0.69 31.40 -3.45
C LEU A 29 1.00 31.48 -4.94
N LEU A 30 0.18 30.85 -5.73
CA LEU A 30 0.21 30.84 -7.17
C LEU A 30 -0.71 31.97 -7.65
N GLY A 31 -0.14 33.13 -7.97
CA GLY A 31 -0.85 34.30 -8.49
C GLY A 31 -1.81 33.91 -9.63
N ALA A 32 -2.99 34.53 -9.68
CA ALA A 32 -4.14 34.07 -10.47
C ALA A 32 -3.91 33.84 -11.96
N ASP A 33 -2.89 34.44 -12.60
CA ASP A 33 -2.77 34.44 -14.06
C ASP A 33 -1.59 33.64 -14.64
N ARG A 34 -0.47 33.49 -13.93
CA ARG A 34 0.72 32.83 -14.48
C ARG A 34 0.85 31.33 -14.14
N SER A 35 0.08 30.81 -13.20
CA SER A 35 0.14 29.41 -12.77
C SER A 35 -1.07 28.57 -13.20
N SER A 36 -2.03 29.16 -13.90
CA SER A 36 -3.22 28.46 -14.41
C SER A 36 -2.86 27.27 -15.30
N TRP A 37 -1.80 27.42 -16.12
CA TRP A 37 -1.32 26.32 -16.98
C TRP A 37 -0.84 25.10 -16.16
N LEU A 38 -0.16 25.34 -15.02
CA LEU A 38 0.34 24.26 -14.15
C LEU A 38 -0.83 23.46 -13.53
N TYR A 39 -1.91 24.14 -13.15
CA TYR A 39 -3.10 23.49 -12.59
C TYR A 39 -3.77 22.60 -13.62
N TRP A 40 -3.98 23.11 -14.84
CA TRP A 40 -4.56 22.34 -15.92
C TRP A 40 -3.63 21.22 -16.38
N ALA A 41 -2.34 21.47 -16.51
CA ALA A 41 -1.35 20.44 -16.82
C ALA A 41 -1.38 19.30 -15.79
N THR A 42 -1.46 19.62 -14.50
CA THR A 42 -1.55 18.61 -13.44
C THR A 42 -2.82 17.77 -13.55
N ILE A 43 -3.98 18.42 -13.80
CA ILE A 43 -5.24 17.67 -14.01
C ILE A 43 -5.15 16.79 -15.24
N ILE A 44 -4.66 17.34 -16.37
CA ILE A 44 -4.58 16.58 -17.63
C ILE A 44 -3.65 15.38 -17.47
N VAL A 45 -2.47 15.55 -16.90
CA VAL A 45 -1.53 14.45 -16.67
C VAL A 45 -2.16 13.38 -15.77
N LEU A 46 -2.75 13.77 -14.63
CA LEU A 46 -3.39 12.82 -13.72
C LEU A 46 -4.62 12.16 -14.35
N ALA A 47 -5.44 12.91 -15.08
CA ALA A 47 -6.61 12.36 -15.77
C ALA A 47 -6.20 11.36 -16.85
N VAL A 48 -5.20 11.70 -17.67
CA VAL A 48 -4.68 10.77 -18.68
C VAL A 48 -4.13 9.51 -18.03
N LEU A 49 -3.30 9.63 -17.00
CA LEU A 49 -2.74 8.48 -16.30
C LEU A 49 -3.82 7.57 -15.70
N VAL A 50 -4.85 8.16 -15.09
CA VAL A 50 -5.92 7.40 -14.41
C VAL A 50 -6.93 6.82 -15.40
N LEU A 51 -7.32 7.59 -16.42
CA LEU A 51 -8.32 7.17 -17.38
C LEU A 51 -7.77 6.23 -18.46
N ALA A 52 -6.46 6.31 -18.75
CA ALA A 52 -5.83 5.43 -19.74
C ALA A 52 -6.05 3.93 -19.48
N PRO A 53 -5.90 3.37 -18.28
CA PRO A 53 -6.23 1.97 -18.04
C PRO A 53 -7.74 1.71 -17.92
N VAL A 54 -8.53 2.68 -17.46
CA VAL A 54 -9.96 2.47 -17.16
C VAL A 54 -10.80 2.49 -18.41
N VAL A 55 -10.63 3.52 -19.27
CA VAL A 55 -11.50 3.74 -20.43
C VAL A 55 -11.45 2.57 -21.43
N PRO A 56 -10.28 2.09 -21.89
CA PRO A 56 -10.23 0.94 -22.80
C PRO A 56 -10.80 -0.34 -22.17
N THR A 57 -10.59 -0.56 -20.88
CA THR A 57 -11.16 -1.73 -20.18
C THR A 57 -12.67 -1.69 -20.19
N LEU A 58 -13.28 -0.51 -19.93
CA LEU A 58 -14.73 -0.32 -19.99
C LEU A 58 -15.27 -0.49 -21.42
N ILE A 59 -14.59 0.07 -22.42
CA ILE A 59 -15.00 -0.08 -23.83
C ILE A 59 -14.92 -1.57 -24.22
N GLN A 60 -13.85 -2.27 -23.86
CA GLN A 60 -13.71 -3.70 -24.14
C GLN A 60 -14.83 -4.54 -23.49
N ALA A 61 -15.22 -4.20 -22.26
CA ALA A 61 -16.33 -4.86 -21.57
C ALA A 61 -17.67 -4.74 -22.31
N LEU A 62 -17.84 -3.65 -23.06
CA LEU A 62 -19.06 -3.28 -23.78
C LEU A 62 -18.97 -3.52 -25.29
N SER A 63 -17.91 -4.19 -25.79
CA SER A 63 -17.71 -4.51 -27.20
C SER A 63 -17.90 -6.01 -27.44
N ASP A 64 -18.59 -6.38 -28.51
CA ASP A 64 -18.78 -7.77 -28.95
C ASP A 64 -17.48 -8.39 -29.50
N ARG A 65 -16.50 -7.56 -29.85
CA ARG A 65 -15.21 -7.96 -30.43
C ARG A 65 -14.04 -7.33 -29.67
N PRO A 66 -12.84 -7.94 -29.81
CA PRO A 66 -11.62 -7.30 -29.32
C PRO A 66 -11.42 -5.93 -29.96
N LEU A 67 -10.92 -4.96 -29.17
CA LEU A 67 -10.75 -3.57 -29.63
C LEU A 67 -9.81 -3.41 -30.83
N TYR A 68 -8.95 -4.39 -31.14
CA TYR A 68 -8.09 -4.36 -32.32
C TYR A 68 -8.82 -4.76 -33.62
N GLU A 69 -10.06 -5.27 -33.53
CA GLU A 69 -10.91 -5.57 -34.66
C GLU A 69 -11.84 -4.39 -34.94
N SER A 70 -11.94 -3.99 -36.20
CA SER A 70 -12.86 -2.93 -36.63
C SER A 70 -14.30 -3.44 -36.71
N GLY A 71 -15.27 -2.55 -36.49
CA GLY A 71 -16.71 -2.85 -36.66
C GLY A 71 -17.37 -3.52 -35.46
N GLY A 72 -16.79 -3.42 -34.27
CA GLY A 72 -17.42 -3.87 -33.01
C GLY A 72 -18.71 -3.11 -32.70
N VAL A 73 -19.70 -3.83 -32.17
CA VAL A 73 -21.02 -3.31 -31.77
C VAL A 73 -21.08 -3.27 -30.25
N PHE A 74 -21.77 -2.25 -29.72
CA PHE A 74 -22.01 -2.14 -28.29
C PHE A 74 -22.93 -3.27 -27.82
N THR A 75 -22.47 -4.01 -26.79
CA THR A 75 -23.21 -5.13 -26.21
C THR A 75 -23.03 -5.22 -24.69
N LEU A 76 -24.01 -5.81 -24.01
CA LEU A 76 -23.92 -6.23 -22.61
C LEU A 76 -23.74 -7.75 -22.48
N ASP A 77 -23.65 -8.46 -23.58
CA ASP A 77 -23.57 -9.92 -23.62
C ASP A 77 -22.34 -10.46 -22.87
N ASN A 78 -21.22 -9.75 -22.90
CA ASN A 78 -20.02 -10.13 -22.14
C ASN A 78 -20.27 -10.29 -20.63
N PHE A 79 -21.18 -9.50 -20.06
CA PHE A 79 -21.55 -9.64 -18.66
C PHE A 79 -22.43 -10.88 -18.42
N VAL A 80 -23.30 -11.22 -19.37
CA VAL A 80 -24.10 -12.45 -19.30
C VAL A 80 -23.19 -13.68 -19.44
N ARG A 81 -22.34 -13.71 -20.45
CA ARG A 81 -21.38 -14.79 -20.70
C ARG A 81 -20.40 -14.99 -19.54
N LEU A 82 -19.99 -13.93 -18.87
CA LEU A 82 -19.14 -13.98 -17.69
C LEU A 82 -19.74 -14.88 -16.58
N PHE A 83 -21.06 -14.82 -16.36
CA PHE A 83 -21.72 -15.62 -15.33
C PHE A 83 -22.22 -16.98 -15.84
N THR A 84 -22.52 -17.10 -17.13
CA THR A 84 -23.08 -18.34 -17.71
C THR A 84 -22.02 -19.28 -18.25
N GLU A 85 -20.94 -18.77 -18.84
CA GLU A 85 -19.90 -19.56 -19.49
C GLU A 85 -18.60 -19.68 -18.66
N ALA A 86 -18.25 -18.61 -17.92
CA ALA A 86 -16.97 -18.51 -17.23
C ALA A 86 -17.02 -18.82 -15.72
N ASP A 87 -18.17 -19.26 -15.21
CA ASP A 87 -18.34 -19.65 -13.80
C ASP A 87 -17.92 -18.55 -12.79
N PHE A 88 -18.02 -17.28 -13.20
CA PHE A 88 -17.51 -16.14 -12.44
C PHE A 88 -18.20 -16.00 -11.05
N GLY A 89 -19.41 -16.53 -10.90
CA GLY A 89 -20.08 -16.58 -9.60
C GLY A 89 -19.27 -17.34 -8.54
N MET A 90 -18.69 -18.49 -8.91
CA MET A 90 -17.81 -19.26 -8.02
C MET A 90 -16.49 -18.52 -7.75
N VAL A 91 -15.91 -17.90 -8.77
CA VAL A 91 -14.69 -17.06 -8.64
C VAL A 91 -14.94 -15.90 -7.67
N ALA A 92 -16.10 -15.24 -7.78
CA ALA A 92 -16.47 -14.15 -6.88
C ALA A 92 -16.63 -14.65 -5.44
N LEU A 93 -17.35 -15.76 -5.24
CA LEU A 93 -17.54 -16.36 -3.91
C LEU A 93 -16.19 -16.76 -3.27
N THR A 94 -15.33 -17.43 -4.04
CA THR A 94 -13.99 -17.84 -3.57
C THR A 94 -13.13 -16.62 -3.22
N THR A 95 -13.20 -15.56 -4.04
CA THR A 95 -12.50 -14.30 -3.77
C THR A 95 -12.99 -13.65 -2.49
N LEU A 96 -14.31 -13.58 -2.28
CA LEU A 96 -14.91 -13.02 -1.07
C LEU A 96 -14.54 -13.84 0.18
N ALA A 97 -14.57 -15.18 0.08
CA ALA A 97 -14.17 -16.06 1.17
C ALA A 97 -12.70 -15.89 1.54
N PHE A 98 -11.82 -15.86 0.54
CA PHE A 98 -10.39 -15.63 0.71
C PHE A 98 -10.11 -14.25 1.32
N ALA A 99 -10.63 -13.17 0.72
CA ALA A 99 -10.40 -11.80 1.18
C ALA A 99 -11.01 -11.53 2.57
N GLY A 100 -12.19 -12.09 2.83
CA GLY A 100 -12.86 -12.01 4.14
C GLY A 100 -12.05 -12.70 5.22
N LEU A 101 -11.61 -13.93 4.98
CA LEU A 101 -10.81 -14.70 5.93
C LEU A 101 -9.44 -14.06 6.15
N THR A 102 -8.77 -13.59 5.09
CA THR A 102 -7.51 -12.83 5.18
C THR A 102 -7.68 -11.60 6.07
N THR A 103 -8.76 -10.84 5.87
CA THR A 103 -9.04 -9.64 6.67
C THR A 103 -9.23 -9.98 8.14
N ILE A 104 -10.04 -10.99 8.44
CA ILE A 104 -10.28 -11.44 9.82
C ILE A 104 -8.96 -11.84 10.48
N LEU A 105 -8.16 -12.70 9.84
CA LEU A 105 -6.87 -13.15 10.37
C LEU A 105 -5.89 -11.99 10.55
N THR A 106 -5.83 -11.06 9.59
CA THR A 106 -4.99 -9.86 9.69
C THR A 106 -5.34 -9.03 10.92
N ILE A 107 -6.62 -8.77 11.17
CA ILE A 107 -7.07 -7.99 12.32
C ILE A 107 -6.83 -8.72 13.63
N LEU A 108 -7.08 -10.05 13.67
CA LEU A 108 -6.79 -10.88 14.84
C LEU A 108 -5.30 -10.90 15.20
N ILE A 109 -4.40 -10.75 14.22
CA ILE A 109 -2.96 -10.64 14.44
C ILE A 109 -2.59 -9.20 14.83
N ALA A 110 -2.98 -8.23 14.04
CA ALA A 110 -2.45 -6.87 14.10
C ALA A 110 -2.95 -6.07 15.32
N VAL A 111 -4.23 -6.22 15.70
CA VAL A 111 -4.82 -5.43 16.80
C VAL A 111 -4.23 -5.79 18.16
N PRO A 112 -4.16 -7.09 18.58
CA PRO A 112 -3.50 -7.44 19.81
C PRO A 112 -2.04 -7.01 19.85
N MET A 113 -1.31 -7.17 18.73
CA MET A 113 0.08 -6.75 18.65
C MET A 113 0.26 -5.25 18.78
N ALA A 114 -0.61 -4.43 18.16
CA ALA A 114 -0.57 -2.99 18.31
C ALA A 114 -0.81 -2.56 19.78
N ILE A 115 -1.78 -3.17 20.45
CA ILE A 115 -2.06 -2.92 21.86
C ILE A 115 -0.84 -3.29 22.73
N VAL A 116 -0.33 -4.50 22.56
CA VAL A 116 0.77 -5.03 23.39
C VAL A 116 2.04 -4.20 23.18
N VAL A 117 2.42 -3.89 21.94
CA VAL A 117 3.67 -3.15 21.65
C VAL A 117 3.58 -1.67 22.04
N VAL A 118 2.39 -1.04 21.89
CA VAL A 118 2.27 0.41 22.08
C VAL A 118 1.87 0.78 23.50
N ARG A 119 0.98 -0.02 24.14
CA ARG A 119 0.34 0.32 25.41
C ARG A 119 0.87 -0.40 26.62
N THR A 120 1.73 -1.40 26.46
CA THR A 120 2.18 -2.22 27.59
C THR A 120 3.70 -2.16 27.78
N ASP A 121 4.14 -2.63 28.96
CA ASP A 121 5.53 -2.61 29.41
C ASP A 121 6.35 -3.84 28.98
N ILE A 122 5.97 -4.52 27.89
CA ILE A 122 6.68 -5.73 27.46
C ILE A 122 8.18 -5.46 27.20
N PRO A 123 9.05 -6.42 27.55
CA PRO A 123 10.48 -6.33 27.23
C PRO A 123 10.67 -6.34 25.70
N GLY A 124 11.61 -5.55 25.20
CA GLY A 124 11.94 -5.53 23.76
C GLY A 124 10.91 -4.86 22.86
N ARG A 125 9.92 -4.13 23.38
CA ARG A 125 8.82 -3.49 22.61
C ARG A 125 9.30 -2.70 21.39
N ARG A 126 10.49 -2.06 21.44
CA ARG A 126 11.04 -1.30 20.31
C ARG A 126 11.45 -2.24 19.17
N ILE A 127 12.07 -3.38 19.51
CA ILE A 127 12.48 -4.42 18.55
C ILE A 127 11.25 -5.04 17.92
N PHE A 128 10.24 -5.40 18.71
CA PHE A 128 8.98 -5.95 18.22
C PHE A 128 8.23 -4.95 17.33
N GLY A 129 8.22 -3.66 17.70
CA GLY A 129 7.60 -2.62 16.89
C GLY A 129 8.24 -2.45 15.51
N VAL A 130 9.56 -2.60 15.40
CA VAL A 130 10.28 -2.60 14.11
C VAL A 130 10.06 -3.92 13.39
N GLY A 131 10.15 -5.05 14.10
CA GLY A 131 9.93 -6.38 13.53
C GLY A 131 8.56 -6.53 12.89
N MET A 132 7.51 -5.96 13.51
CA MET A 132 6.15 -5.95 12.97
C MET A 132 6.01 -5.20 11.64
N GLN A 133 6.89 -4.25 11.37
CA GLN A 133 6.85 -3.47 10.14
C GLN A 133 7.67 -4.11 9.01
N TRP A 134 8.59 -5.01 9.34
CA TRP A 134 9.55 -5.54 8.38
C TRP A 134 8.91 -6.30 7.21
N PRO A 135 7.87 -7.15 7.40
CA PRO A 135 7.22 -7.85 6.28
C PRO A 135 6.60 -6.90 5.24
N PHE A 136 6.25 -5.67 5.62
CA PHE A 136 5.76 -4.64 4.69
C PHE A 136 6.73 -4.33 3.54
N PHE A 137 8.04 -4.40 3.81
CA PHE A 137 9.07 -4.12 2.81
C PHE A 137 9.37 -5.30 1.88
N ILE A 138 8.83 -6.48 2.18
CA ILE A 138 8.98 -7.70 1.40
C ILE A 138 7.73 -7.88 0.52
N SER A 139 7.90 -8.38 -0.71
CA SER A 139 6.76 -8.64 -1.57
C SER A 139 5.99 -9.89 -1.09
N SER A 140 4.66 -9.88 -1.21
CA SER A 140 3.83 -11.06 -0.93
C SER A 140 4.24 -12.28 -1.76
N LEU A 141 4.80 -12.05 -2.95
CA LEU A 141 5.34 -13.11 -3.80
C LEU A 141 6.54 -13.81 -3.14
N ILE A 142 7.51 -13.04 -2.63
CA ILE A 142 8.69 -13.58 -1.94
C ILE A 142 8.27 -14.30 -0.65
N LEU A 143 7.36 -13.70 0.11
CA LEU A 143 6.83 -14.34 1.32
C LEU A 143 6.13 -15.66 0.98
N GLY A 144 5.32 -15.68 -0.10
CA GLY A 144 4.69 -16.90 -0.62
C GLY A 144 5.69 -17.99 -0.98
N PHE A 145 6.76 -17.66 -1.70
CA PHE A 145 7.84 -18.62 -1.99
C PHE A 145 8.52 -19.13 -0.72
N GLY A 146 8.76 -18.25 0.26
CA GLY A 146 9.33 -18.63 1.55
C GLY A 146 8.42 -19.62 2.31
N TRP A 147 7.11 -19.35 2.33
CA TRP A 147 6.14 -20.24 2.96
C TRP A 147 6.07 -21.61 2.27
N ILE A 148 6.05 -21.68 0.94
CA ILE A 148 6.11 -22.95 0.21
C ILE A 148 7.39 -23.71 0.53
N THR A 149 8.53 -23.02 0.54
CA THR A 149 9.84 -23.62 0.80
C THR A 149 9.91 -24.23 2.21
N MET A 150 9.23 -23.65 3.18
CA MET A 150 9.24 -24.13 4.57
C MET A 150 8.03 -25.00 4.94
N TYR A 151 6.82 -24.59 4.54
CA TYR A 151 5.56 -25.18 5.02
C TYR A 151 4.72 -25.83 3.91
N GLY A 152 5.17 -25.79 2.64
CA GLY A 152 4.53 -26.49 1.53
C GLY A 152 4.59 -28.01 1.70
N PRO A 153 3.93 -28.79 0.85
CA PRO A 153 3.89 -30.26 0.96
C PRO A 153 5.27 -30.94 0.97
N ALA A 154 6.23 -30.38 0.19
CA ALA A 154 7.63 -30.80 0.17
C ALA A 154 8.54 -29.83 0.94
N GLY A 155 7.96 -28.92 1.73
CA GLY A 155 8.70 -27.91 2.48
C GLY A 155 9.52 -28.52 3.62
N PHE A 156 10.58 -27.80 4.03
CA PHE A 156 11.52 -28.30 5.03
C PHE A 156 10.84 -28.65 6.35
N VAL A 157 10.06 -27.71 6.91
CA VAL A 157 9.34 -27.91 8.19
C VAL A 157 8.26 -28.98 8.05
N SER A 158 7.50 -28.97 6.96
CA SER A 158 6.47 -29.98 6.71
C SER A 158 7.04 -31.40 6.62
N THR A 159 8.17 -31.55 5.91
CA THR A 159 8.83 -32.84 5.81
C THR A 159 9.42 -33.31 7.14
N TRP A 160 9.98 -32.38 7.92
CA TRP A 160 10.49 -32.66 9.26
C TRP A 160 9.37 -33.08 10.23
N VAL A 161 8.24 -32.33 10.26
CA VAL A 161 7.09 -32.68 11.08
C VAL A 161 6.49 -34.01 10.67
N ARG A 162 6.38 -34.29 9.36
CA ARG A 162 5.89 -35.57 8.86
C ARG A 162 6.78 -36.74 9.29
N SER A 163 8.10 -36.58 9.31
CA SER A 163 9.02 -37.62 9.78
C SER A 163 8.93 -37.86 11.30
N ALA A 164 8.58 -36.82 12.07
CA ALA A 164 8.49 -36.90 13.54
C ALA A 164 7.10 -37.36 14.04
N VAL A 165 6.00 -36.89 13.41
CA VAL A 165 4.63 -37.06 13.89
C VAL A 165 3.77 -37.91 12.94
N GLY A 166 4.24 -38.17 11.72
CA GLY A 166 3.53 -38.94 10.69
C GLY A 166 2.62 -38.11 9.80
N THR A 167 2.06 -37.00 10.30
CA THR A 167 1.14 -36.11 9.57
C THR A 167 1.53 -34.66 9.72
N VAL A 168 1.11 -33.83 8.76
CA VAL A 168 1.29 -32.37 8.82
C VAL A 168 -0.08 -31.75 9.12
N PRO A 169 -0.23 -30.96 10.20
CA PRO A 169 -1.53 -30.43 10.62
C PRO A 169 -1.99 -29.19 9.84
N TRP A 170 -1.27 -28.76 8.80
CA TRP A 170 -1.60 -27.62 7.96
C TRP A 170 -1.53 -27.99 6.48
N ASP A 171 -2.29 -27.25 5.67
CA ASP A 171 -2.22 -27.30 4.22
C ASP A 171 -2.28 -25.87 3.65
N LEU A 172 -1.24 -25.48 2.89
CA LEU A 172 -1.17 -24.18 2.23
C LEU A 172 -2.08 -24.11 1.01
N TYR A 173 -2.39 -25.23 0.39
CA TYR A 173 -3.19 -25.33 -0.84
C TYR A 173 -4.70 -25.34 -0.56
N THR A 174 -5.10 -24.58 0.46
CA THR A 174 -6.49 -24.38 0.87
C THR A 174 -6.77 -22.89 1.03
N ILE A 175 -8.04 -22.46 1.01
CA ILE A 175 -8.41 -21.07 1.26
C ILE A 175 -7.86 -20.57 2.63
N PRO A 176 -7.97 -21.32 3.75
CA PRO A 176 -7.37 -20.92 5.00
C PRO A 176 -5.84 -20.79 4.97
N GLY A 177 -5.13 -21.70 4.29
CA GLY A 177 -3.68 -21.63 4.14
C GLY A 177 -3.23 -20.42 3.34
N MET A 178 -3.91 -20.14 2.22
CA MET A 178 -3.72 -18.94 1.42
C MET A 178 -3.99 -17.66 2.24
N ALA A 179 -5.12 -17.64 2.95
CA ALA A 179 -5.54 -16.49 3.75
C ALA A 179 -4.57 -16.21 4.91
N LEU A 180 -4.03 -17.23 5.56
CA LEU A 180 -3.05 -17.06 6.63
C LEU A 180 -1.74 -16.45 6.10
N THR A 181 -1.23 -16.95 4.97
CA THR A 181 0.00 -16.41 4.36
C THR A 181 -0.18 -14.94 3.97
N GLU A 182 -1.30 -14.59 3.32
CA GLU A 182 -1.60 -13.22 2.93
C GLU A 182 -1.86 -12.32 4.15
N ALA A 183 -2.50 -12.85 5.20
CA ALA A 183 -2.72 -12.11 6.44
C ALA A 183 -1.39 -11.73 7.12
N VAL A 184 -0.39 -12.59 7.09
CA VAL A 184 0.95 -12.28 7.62
C VAL A 184 1.61 -11.15 6.80
N ALA A 185 1.45 -11.15 5.47
CA ALA A 185 1.96 -10.10 4.61
C ALA A 185 1.29 -8.73 4.85
N LEU A 186 -0.02 -8.73 5.15
CA LEU A 186 -0.82 -7.51 5.32
C LEU A 186 -0.94 -7.03 6.77
N ALA A 187 -0.60 -7.87 7.77
CA ALA A 187 -0.65 -7.52 9.19
C ALA A 187 0.12 -6.23 9.55
N PRO A 188 1.30 -5.92 8.96
CA PRO A 188 1.99 -4.66 9.20
C PRO A 188 1.15 -3.42 8.90
N ILE A 189 0.28 -3.47 7.89
CA ILE A 189 -0.59 -2.34 7.50
C ILE A 189 -1.60 -2.06 8.60
N ALA A 190 -2.38 -3.07 9.01
CA ALA A 190 -3.37 -2.92 10.08
C ALA A 190 -2.70 -2.55 11.41
N TYR A 191 -1.54 -3.15 11.71
CA TYR A 191 -0.72 -2.79 12.87
C TYR A 191 -0.34 -1.30 12.88
N LEU A 192 0.13 -0.76 11.76
CA LEU A 192 0.53 0.66 11.68
C LEU A 192 -0.66 1.61 11.92
N PHE A 193 -1.84 1.32 11.36
CA PHE A 193 -3.04 2.12 11.62
C PHE A 193 -3.44 2.09 13.09
N CYS A 194 -3.49 0.92 13.69
CA CYS A 194 -3.83 0.76 15.10
C CYS A 194 -2.77 1.37 16.03
N ALA A 195 -1.48 1.12 15.75
CA ALA A 195 -0.36 1.65 16.53
C ALA A 195 -0.31 3.17 16.50
N ASN A 196 -0.53 3.80 15.33
CA ASN A 196 -0.57 5.26 15.21
C ASN A 196 -1.76 5.86 15.96
N ALA A 197 -2.93 5.25 15.88
CA ALA A 197 -4.10 5.68 16.64
C ALA A 197 -3.84 5.61 18.15
N LEU A 198 -3.24 4.52 18.64
CA LEU A 198 -2.88 4.37 20.03
C LEU A 198 -1.83 5.38 20.51
N ARG A 199 -0.82 5.69 19.68
CA ARG A 199 0.23 6.67 20.03
C ARG A 199 -0.31 8.09 20.16
N ASN A 200 -1.34 8.43 19.36
CA ASN A 200 -1.95 9.75 19.30
C ASN A 200 -3.20 9.87 20.19
N ALA A 201 -3.58 8.83 20.91
CA ALA A 201 -4.73 8.83 21.80
C ALA A 201 -4.46 9.62 23.06
N ASP A 202 -5.49 10.33 23.56
CA ASP A 202 -5.40 11.12 24.78
C ASP A 202 -5.32 10.21 26.01
N ALA A 203 -4.28 10.40 26.81
CA ALA A 203 -4.06 9.66 28.05
C ALA A 203 -5.03 10.07 29.18
N SER A 204 -5.76 11.16 29.03
CA SER A 204 -6.70 11.65 30.07
C SER A 204 -7.83 10.67 30.36
N LEU A 205 -8.31 9.96 29.32
CA LEU A 205 -9.36 8.95 29.46
C LEU A 205 -8.90 7.74 30.30
N GLU A 206 -7.64 7.33 30.09
CA GLU A 206 -7.03 6.24 30.87
C GLU A 206 -6.77 6.69 32.31
N GLY A 207 -6.29 7.93 32.48
CA GLY A 207 -6.12 8.55 33.81
C GLY A 207 -7.45 8.64 34.58
N ALA A 208 -8.52 9.07 33.93
CA ALA A 208 -9.84 9.09 34.53
C ALA A 208 -10.36 7.71 34.96
N ALA A 209 -10.09 6.69 34.12
CA ALA A 209 -10.44 5.31 34.50
C ALA A 209 -9.61 4.82 35.71
N GLN A 210 -8.32 5.18 35.80
CA GLN A 210 -7.46 4.84 36.93
C GLN A 210 -7.92 5.51 38.23
N THR A 211 -8.38 6.79 38.20
CA THR A 211 -8.86 7.49 39.38
C THR A 211 -10.13 6.87 40.01
N VAL A 212 -10.93 6.15 39.21
CA VAL A 212 -12.08 5.39 39.70
C VAL A 212 -11.73 3.92 40.00
N GLY A 213 -10.43 3.57 40.05
CA GLY A 213 -9.95 2.23 40.45
C GLY A 213 -9.95 1.18 39.36
N ALA A 214 -10.10 1.55 38.08
CA ALA A 214 -10.07 0.58 37.00
C ALA A 214 -8.67 -0.08 36.87
N GLY A 215 -8.64 -1.41 36.89
CA GLY A 215 -7.42 -2.18 36.65
C GLY A 215 -6.99 -2.18 35.16
N PRO A 216 -5.74 -2.60 34.86
CA PRO A 216 -5.17 -2.56 33.50
C PRO A 216 -6.03 -3.27 32.44
N PHE A 217 -6.58 -4.45 32.77
CA PHE A 217 -7.44 -5.20 31.85
C PHE A 217 -8.78 -4.51 31.59
N GLN A 218 -9.34 -3.85 32.63
CA GLN A 218 -10.58 -3.09 32.49
C GLN A 218 -10.35 -1.85 31.61
N ILE A 219 -9.23 -1.14 31.77
CA ILE A 219 -8.83 -0.01 30.91
C ILE A 219 -8.66 -0.49 29.46
N LEU A 220 -7.98 -1.63 29.23
CA LEU A 220 -7.85 -2.20 27.89
C LEU A 220 -9.21 -2.45 27.25
N ARG A 221 -10.13 -3.10 27.95
CA ARG A 221 -11.43 -3.49 27.41
C ARG A 221 -12.39 -2.32 27.24
N SER A 222 -12.43 -1.37 28.19
CA SER A 222 -13.44 -0.31 28.22
C SER A 222 -12.98 0.99 27.57
N VAL A 223 -11.67 1.23 27.43
CA VAL A 223 -11.12 2.46 26.86
C VAL A 223 -10.33 2.15 25.57
N VAL A 224 -9.27 1.36 25.66
CA VAL A 224 -8.32 1.16 24.56
C VAL A 224 -8.94 0.45 23.37
N VAL A 225 -9.64 -0.68 23.58
CA VAL A 225 -10.27 -1.45 22.50
C VAL A 225 -11.39 -0.67 21.79
N PRO A 226 -12.31 0.02 22.47
CA PRO A 226 -13.29 0.90 21.82
C PRO A 226 -12.68 2.04 20.99
N MET A 227 -11.56 2.62 21.44
CA MET A 227 -10.84 3.66 20.69
C MET A 227 -10.24 3.13 19.39
N LEU A 228 -9.99 1.83 19.29
CA LEU A 228 -9.46 1.20 18.08
C LEU A 228 -10.55 0.90 17.02
N ARG A 229 -11.84 1.05 17.33
CA ARG A 229 -12.91 0.77 16.34
C ARG A 229 -12.71 1.51 15.02
N PRO A 230 -12.46 2.84 14.97
CA PRO A 230 -12.27 3.53 13.70
C PRO A 230 -11.04 3.03 12.90
N PRO A 231 -9.82 2.92 13.48
CA PRO A 231 -8.67 2.42 12.74
C PRO A 231 -8.80 0.94 12.34
N VAL A 232 -9.50 0.11 13.13
CA VAL A 232 -9.78 -1.28 12.77
C VAL A 232 -10.70 -1.35 11.55
N VAL A 233 -11.82 -0.63 11.56
CA VAL A 233 -12.76 -0.61 10.41
C VAL A 233 -12.06 -0.10 9.16
N TYR A 234 -11.28 0.98 9.28
CA TYR A 234 -10.55 1.54 8.16
C TYR A 234 -9.51 0.56 7.60
N SER A 235 -8.69 -0.03 8.45
CA SER A 235 -7.68 -0.99 8.02
C SER A 235 -8.29 -2.30 7.50
N SER A 236 -9.44 -2.72 8.03
CA SER A 236 -10.18 -3.90 7.51
C SER A 236 -10.61 -3.70 6.07
N ILE A 237 -11.19 -2.54 5.72
CA ILE A 237 -11.60 -2.26 4.34
C ILE A 237 -10.38 -2.20 3.42
N LEU A 238 -9.28 -1.60 3.88
CA LEU A 238 -8.04 -1.52 3.11
C LEU A 238 -7.45 -2.91 2.86
N VAL A 239 -7.33 -3.74 3.91
CA VAL A 239 -6.81 -5.11 3.82
C VAL A 239 -7.72 -5.96 2.93
N PHE A 240 -9.04 -5.85 3.08
CA PHE A 240 -10.00 -6.55 2.23
C PHE A 240 -9.83 -6.19 0.76
N SER A 241 -9.73 -4.89 0.44
CA SER A 241 -9.51 -4.42 -0.94
C SER A 241 -8.19 -4.96 -1.51
N MET A 242 -7.10 -4.93 -0.73
CA MET A 242 -5.81 -5.47 -1.15
C MET A 242 -5.85 -6.99 -1.34
N SER A 243 -6.60 -7.71 -0.51
CA SER A 243 -6.74 -9.17 -0.63
C SER A 243 -7.55 -9.57 -1.86
N VAL A 244 -8.58 -8.78 -2.24
CA VAL A 244 -9.37 -9.01 -3.48
C VAL A 244 -8.48 -8.92 -4.72
N GLU A 245 -7.50 -8.02 -4.71
CA GLU A 245 -6.63 -7.77 -5.87
C GLU A 245 -5.35 -8.61 -5.88
N THR A 246 -5.01 -9.31 -4.78
CA THR A 246 -3.73 -10.02 -4.69
C THR A 246 -3.66 -11.19 -5.67
N LEU A 247 -2.53 -11.28 -6.37
CA LEU A 247 -2.23 -12.36 -7.31
C LEU A 247 -1.28 -13.39 -6.70
N SER A 248 -0.31 -12.95 -5.89
CA SER A 248 0.86 -13.73 -5.48
C SER A 248 0.51 -15.07 -4.84
N VAL A 249 -0.17 -15.03 -3.71
CA VAL A 249 -0.49 -16.22 -2.92
C VAL A 249 -1.50 -17.12 -3.64
N PRO A 250 -2.61 -16.60 -4.20
CA PRO A 250 -3.54 -17.44 -4.96
C PRO A 250 -2.92 -18.09 -6.21
N LEU A 251 -1.98 -17.43 -6.88
CA LEU A 251 -1.28 -18.00 -8.03
C LEU A 251 -0.39 -19.17 -7.61
N LEU A 252 0.33 -19.03 -6.50
CA LEU A 252 1.26 -20.04 -6.02
C LEU A 252 0.58 -21.26 -5.37
N TYR A 253 -0.52 -21.04 -4.64
CA TYR A 253 -1.15 -22.10 -3.84
C TYR A 253 -2.51 -22.54 -4.39
N GLY A 254 -3.31 -21.60 -4.88
CA GLY A 254 -4.67 -21.87 -5.35
C GLY A 254 -4.68 -22.50 -6.73
N GLN A 255 -3.92 -21.96 -7.69
CA GLN A 255 -3.93 -22.41 -9.08
C GLN A 255 -3.57 -23.90 -9.23
N PRO A 256 -2.55 -24.47 -8.55
CA PRO A 256 -2.22 -25.89 -8.66
C PRO A 256 -3.34 -26.84 -8.23
N VAL A 257 -4.27 -26.40 -7.38
CA VAL A 257 -5.39 -27.22 -6.87
C VAL A 257 -6.75 -26.76 -7.41
N GLY A 258 -6.75 -25.88 -8.43
CA GLY A 258 -7.97 -25.42 -9.09
C GLY A 258 -8.76 -24.35 -8.30
N ILE A 259 -8.25 -23.82 -7.20
CA ILE A 259 -8.87 -22.70 -6.47
C ILE A 259 -8.58 -21.41 -7.24
N THR A 260 -9.62 -20.83 -7.82
CA THR A 260 -9.51 -19.63 -8.65
C THR A 260 -10.14 -18.45 -7.90
N VAL A 261 -9.35 -17.38 -7.70
CA VAL A 261 -9.82 -16.06 -7.27
C VAL A 261 -9.77 -15.09 -8.44
N PHE A 262 -10.31 -13.90 -8.27
CA PHE A 262 -10.39 -12.89 -9.33
C PHE A 262 -9.06 -12.63 -10.05
N ALA A 263 -7.98 -12.40 -9.30
CA ALA A 263 -6.68 -12.11 -9.91
C ALA A 263 -6.12 -13.29 -10.72
N THR A 264 -6.27 -14.52 -10.23
CA THR A 264 -5.87 -15.73 -10.98
C THR A 264 -6.81 -16.02 -12.14
N PHE A 265 -8.09 -15.63 -12.06
CA PHE A 265 -9.03 -15.71 -13.18
C PHE A 265 -8.56 -14.82 -14.35
N LEU A 266 -8.22 -13.56 -14.09
CA LEU A 266 -7.68 -12.65 -15.11
C LEU A 266 -6.36 -13.17 -15.69
N TYR A 267 -5.46 -13.66 -14.83
CA TYR A 267 -4.18 -14.20 -15.25
C TYR A 267 -4.35 -15.42 -16.18
N LYS A 268 -5.18 -16.39 -15.78
CA LYS A 268 -5.44 -17.61 -16.54
C LYS A 268 -6.09 -17.32 -17.89
N ASN A 269 -7.18 -16.55 -17.89
CA ASN A 269 -7.96 -16.30 -19.11
C ASN A 269 -7.31 -15.25 -20.04
N GLY A 270 -6.46 -14.35 -19.49
CA GLY A 270 -5.79 -13.31 -20.27
C GLY A 270 -4.46 -13.71 -20.86
N LEU A 271 -3.67 -14.56 -20.18
CA LEU A 271 -2.29 -14.85 -20.55
C LEU A 271 -1.99 -16.32 -20.78
N GLN A 272 -2.69 -17.22 -20.08
CA GLN A 272 -2.47 -18.67 -20.27
C GLN A 272 -3.41 -19.27 -21.31
N SER A 273 -4.49 -18.56 -21.67
CA SER A 273 -5.40 -18.99 -22.74
C SER A 273 -4.75 -18.79 -24.11
N ILE A 274 -4.86 -19.77 -24.97
CA ILE A 274 -4.43 -19.67 -26.37
C ILE A 274 -5.28 -18.66 -27.14
N ASN A 275 -6.57 -18.58 -26.82
CA ASN A 275 -7.53 -17.64 -27.38
C ASN A 275 -8.18 -16.85 -26.23
N PRO A 276 -7.58 -15.73 -25.77
CA PRO A 276 -8.15 -14.94 -24.67
C PRO A 276 -9.46 -14.28 -25.09
N ASP A 277 -10.50 -14.46 -24.29
CA ASP A 277 -11.76 -13.73 -24.46
C ASP A 277 -11.64 -12.38 -23.74
N TYR A 278 -11.30 -11.35 -24.51
CA TYR A 278 -11.11 -10.00 -23.97
C TYR A 278 -12.41 -9.35 -23.54
N GLY A 279 -13.57 -9.75 -24.09
CA GLY A 279 -14.88 -9.28 -23.64
C GLY A 279 -15.18 -9.73 -22.22
N ILE A 280 -15.00 -11.01 -21.91
CA ILE A 280 -15.16 -11.57 -20.57
C ILE A 280 -14.13 -10.96 -19.60
N LEU A 281 -12.86 -10.78 -20.03
CA LEU A 281 -11.83 -10.13 -19.21
C LEU A 281 -12.18 -8.67 -18.89
N GLY A 282 -12.68 -7.93 -19.88
CA GLY A 282 -13.16 -6.56 -19.72
C GLY A 282 -14.34 -6.46 -18.75
N ALA A 283 -15.34 -7.34 -18.90
CA ALA A 283 -16.50 -7.40 -18.03
C ALA A 283 -16.12 -7.74 -16.58
N ALA A 284 -15.28 -8.76 -16.37
CA ALA A 284 -14.77 -9.12 -15.05
C ALA A 284 -13.99 -7.97 -14.41
N SER A 285 -13.08 -7.34 -15.18
CA SER A 285 -12.29 -6.20 -14.72
C SER A 285 -13.18 -5.01 -14.33
N THR A 286 -14.23 -4.76 -15.10
CA THR A 286 -15.21 -3.68 -14.83
C THR A 286 -15.96 -3.91 -13.51
N ILE A 287 -16.45 -5.13 -13.28
CA ILE A 287 -17.15 -5.46 -12.02
C ILE A 287 -16.25 -5.23 -10.82
N ILE A 288 -15.00 -5.73 -10.84
CA ILE A 288 -14.09 -5.56 -9.72
C ILE A 288 -13.66 -4.10 -9.55
N LEU A 289 -13.44 -3.37 -10.64
CA LEU A 289 -13.17 -1.94 -10.55
C LEU A 289 -14.31 -1.20 -9.84
N LEU A 290 -15.58 -1.52 -10.17
CA LEU A 290 -16.73 -0.95 -9.49
C LEU A 290 -16.78 -1.33 -8.00
N VAL A 291 -16.50 -2.60 -7.67
CA VAL A 291 -16.44 -3.07 -6.28
C VAL A 291 -15.33 -2.35 -5.51
N THR A 292 -14.13 -2.25 -6.05
CA THR A 292 -13.00 -1.58 -5.39
C THR A 292 -13.22 -0.08 -5.25
N VAL A 293 -13.77 0.58 -6.26
CA VAL A 293 -14.19 2.00 -6.16
C VAL A 293 -15.23 2.19 -5.05
N LEU A 294 -16.24 1.32 -4.98
CA LEU A 294 -17.25 1.36 -3.91
C LEU A 294 -16.61 1.22 -2.52
N LEU A 295 -15.68 0.27 -2.35
CA LEU A 295 -14.95 0.06 -1.09
C LEU A 295 -14.14 1.30 -0.70
N VAL A 296 -13.43 1.93 -1.65
CA VAL A 296 -12.65 3.16 -1.40
C VAL A 296 -13.58 4.34 -1.05
N VAL A 297 -14.74 4.45 -1.68
CA VAL A 297 -15.74 5.48 -1.34
C VAL A 297 -16.29 5.28 0.07
N ILE A 298 -16.64 4.03 0.44
CA ILE A 298 -17.09 3.68 1.79
C ILE A 298 -15.99 4.01 2.81
N GLN A 299 -14.75 3.60 2.55
CA GLN A 299 -13.58 3.90 3.38
C GLN A 299 -13.40 5.41 3.58
N GLY A 300 -13.51 6.21 2.51
CA GLY A 300 -13.42 7.67 2.58
C GLY A 300 -14.52 8.33 3.40
N LYS A 301 -15.76 7.81 3.34
CA LYS A 301 -16.88 8.29 4.18
C LYS A 301 -16.63 7.99 5.66
N LEU A 302 -16.25 6.76 5.99
CA LEU A 302 -15.98 6.33 7.37
C LEU A 302 -14.82 7.11 7.98
N LEU A 303 -13.79 7.43 7.20
CA LEU A 303 -12.66 8.24 7.68
C LEU A 303 -13.06 9.69 8.01
N ARG A 304 -14.01 10.27 7.26
CA ARG A 304 -14.54 11.62 7.57
C ARG A 304 -15.31 11.64 8.89
N GLU A 305 -16.07 10.61 9.17
CA GLU A 305 -16.79 10.47 10.44
C GLU A 305 -15.83 10.26 11.60
N ALA A 306 -14.80 9.43 11.43
CA ALA A 306 -13.78 9.21 12.45
C ALA A 306 -13.05 10.50 12.87
N LYS A 307 -12.81 11.44 11.95
CA LYS A 307 -12.21 12.76 12.25
C LYS A 307 -13.07 13.62 13.21
N ARG A 308 -14.37 13.38 13.29
CA ARG A 308 -15.26 14.09 14.23
C ARG A 308 -15.04 13.64 15.69
N PHE A 309 -14.51 12.42 15.89
CA PHE A 309 -14.23 11.88 17.23
C PHE A 309 -12.81 12.22 17.74
N VAL A 310 -11.96 12.79 16.88
CA VAL A 310 -10.65 13.33 17.28
C VAL A 310 -10.86 14.81 17.63
N SER A 311 -11.51 15.06 18.77
CA SER A 311 -11.64 16.41 19.26
C SER A 311 -10.76 16.60 20.50
N VAL A 312 -10.32 17.87 20.59
CA VAL A 312 -9.64 18.57 21.67
C VAL A 312 -8.11 18.51 21.59
N ARG A 313 -7.61 19.65 21.12
CA ARG A 313 -6.22 20.10 21.21
C ARG A 313 -5.80 20.28 22.69
N GLY A 314 -5.50 19.18 23.34
CA GLY A 314 -4.67 19.18 24.52
C GLY A 314 -3.23 18.79 24.12
N LYS A 315 -2.21 19.31 24.79
CA LYS A 315 -0.86 18.75 24.69
C LYS A 315 -0.99 17.26 25.03
N ALA A 316 -0.83 16.39 24.02
CA ALA A 316 -0.91 14.93 24.21
C ALA A 316 0.13 14.53 25.26
N THR A 317 -0.33 14.31 26.49
CA THR A 317 0.52 13.68 27.51
C THR A 317 0.78 12.25 27.06
N ARG A 318 2.03 11.85 27.05
CA ARG A 318 2.38 10.47 26.66
C ARG A 318 1.68 9.50 27.60
N PRO A 319 0.86 8.57 27.08
CA PRO A 319 0.15 7.65 27.93
C PRO A 319 1.13 6.78 28.72
N ARG A 320 0.79 6.54 29.97
CA ARG A 320 1.55 5.64 30.85
C ARG A 320 1.39 4.21 30.35
N LEU A 321 2.47 3.45 30.34
CA LEU A 321 2.41 2.04 29.95
C LEU A 321 1.63 1.25 31.00
N LEU A 322 0.76 0.37 30.55
CA LEU A 322 0.01 -0.53 31.39
C LEU A 322 0.90 -1.72 31.79
N ASP A 323 1.03 -1.96 33.07
CA ASP A 323 1.71 -3.14 33.59
C ASP A 323 0.76 -4.35 33.45
N LEU A 324 1.16 -5.34 32.65
CA LEU A 324 0.42 -6.57 32.44
C LEU A 324 0.79 -7.67 33.47
N GLY A 325 1.70 -7.40 34.39
CA GLY A 325 2.19 -8.43 35.29
C GLY A 325 2.76 -9.63 34.54
N TRP A 326 2.31 -10.85 34.91
CA TRP A 326 2.79 -12.07 34.25
C TRP A 326 2.21 -12.28 32.82
N ILE A 327 1.04 -11.69 32.49
CA ILE A 327 0.39 -11.81 31.17
C ILE A 327 1.27 -11.25 30.04
N LYS A 328 2.27 -10.42 30.35
CA LYS A 328 3.24 -9.94 29.38
C LYS A 328 4.00 -11.08 28.68
N TRP A 329 4.25 -12.20 29.35
CA TRP A 329 4.99 -13.32 28.76
C TRP A 329 4.21 -14.07 27.66
N PRO A 330 2.93 -14.49 27.86
CA PRO A 330 2.11 -14.98 26.77
C PRO A 330 1.98 -13.99 25.60
N ALA A 331 1.89 -12.68 25.88
CA ALA A 331 1.83 -11.68 24.83
C ALA A 331 3.15 -11.59 24.03
N VAL A 332 4.30 -11.67 24.69
CA VAL A 332 5.61 -11.75 24.01
C VAL A 332 5.72 -13.01 23.18
N VAL A 333 5.31 -14.18 23.72
CA VAL A 333 5.33 -15.46 23.00
C VAL A 333 4.48 -15.36 21.73
N PHE A 334 3.29 -14.75 21.79
CA PHE A 334 2.44 -14.55 20.63
C PHE A 334 3.12 -13.72 19.54
N ILE A 335 3.80 -12.60 19.91
CA ILE A 335 4.55 -11.78 18.95
C ILE A 335 5.72 -12.57 18.36
N VAL A 336 6.45 -13.30 19.20
CA VAL A 336 7.60 -14.11 18.75
C VAL A 336 7.15 -15.23 17.81
N ILE A 337 6.04 -15.91 18.10
CA ILE A 337 5.47 -16.92 17.20
C ILE A 337 5.14 -16.31 15.85
N TYR A 338 4.44 -15.17 15.82
CA TYR A 338 4.13 -14.49 14.57
C TYR A 338 5.38 -14.11 13.78
N LEU A 339 6.35 -13.45 14.42
CA LEU A 339 7.56 -13.00 13.74
C LEU A 339 8.42 -14.18 13.27
N LEU A 340 8.58 -15.19 14.14
CA LEU A 340 9.43 -16.35 13.85
C LEU A 340 8.82 -17.21 12.73
N PHE A 341 7.59 -17.68 12.91
CA PHE A 341 6.95 -18.60 11.97
C PHE A 341 6.32 -17.89 10.78
N GLY A 342 5.86 -16.66 10.95
CA GLY A 342 5.25 -15.89 9.86
C GLY A 342 6.28 -15.29 8.90
N ALA A 343 7.41 -14.79 9.41
CA ALA A 343 8.35 -14.05 8.60
C ALA A 343 9.78 -14.61 8.65
N VAL A 344 10.37 -14.80 9.83
CA VAL A 344 11.81 -15.13 9.95
C VAL A 344 12.14 -16.50 9.37
N ILE A 345 11.38 -17.52 9.70
CA ILE A 345 11.58 -18.89 9.19
C ILE A 345 11.33 -18.95 7.68
N PRO A 346 10.21 -18.46 7.12
CA PRO A 346 9.99 -18.48 5.67
C PRO A 346 11.06 -17.73 4.89
N ILE A 347 11.39 -16.52 5.31
CA ILE A 347 12.39 -15.69 4.62
C ILE A 347 13.80 -16.27 4.81
N GLY A 348 14.16 -16.65 6.04
CA GLY A 348 15.44 -17.29 6.34
C GLY A 348 15.63 -18.60 5.59
N GLY A 349 14.57 -19.42 5.53
CA GLY A 349 14.57 -20.65 4.75
C GLY A 349 14.72 -20.42 3.24
N LEU A 350 14.07 -19.38 2.70
CA LEU A 350 14.23 -18.98 1.31
C LEU A 350 15.67 -18.48 1.02
N VAL A 351 16.21 -17.64 1.90
CA VAL A 351 17.60 -17.19 1.82
C VAL A 351 18.56 -18.40 1.89
N PHE A 352 18.35 -19.30 2.84
CA PHE A 352 19.18 -20.51 2.95
C PHE A 352 19.05 -21.40 1.69
N ARG A 353 17.83 -21.56 1.13
CA ARG A 353 17.59 -22.29 -0.12
C ARG A 353 18.39 -21.72 -1.29
N SER A 354 18.64 -20.42 -1.32
CA SER A 354 19.43 -19.79 -2.39
C SER A 354 20.88 -20.24 -2.42
N PHE A 355 21.42 -20.71 -1.29
CA PHE A 355 22.77 -21.21 -1.14
C PHE A 355 22.86 -22.74 -1.15
N THR A 356 21.79 -23.46 -1.51
CA THR A 356 21.81 -24.93 -1.52
C THR A 356 21.41 -25.51 -2.87
N ALA A 357 21.98 -26.62 -3.26
CA ALA A 357 21.59 -27.37 -4.46
C ALA A 357 20.21 -28.00 -4.27
N PHE A 358 19.95 -28.57 -3.11
CA PHE A 358 18.64 -29.09 -2.68
C PHE A 358 18.41 -28.71 -1.22
N PHE A 359 17.12 -28.70 -0.80
CA PHE A 359 16.73 -28.28 0.54
C PHE A 359 15.69 -29.24 1.11
N THR A 360 16.17 -30.16 1.94
CA THR A 360 15.36 -31.20 2.60
C THR A 360 15.93 -31.53 3.97
N PRO A 361 15.10 -31.86 4.98
CA PRO A 361 15.60 -32.33 6.28
C PRO A 361 16.05 -33.80 6.26
N LEU A 362 15.82 -34.53 5.16
CA LEU A 362 16.23 -35.93 5.01
C LEU A 362 17.74 -36.09 4.78
N ALA A 363 18.41 -35.00 4.38
CA ALA A 363 19.87 -34.94 4.23
C ALA A 363 20.38 -33.70 4.93
N ASN A 364 21.63 -33.72 5.38
CA ASN A 364 22.24 -32.53 5.99
C ASN A 364 22.32 -31.40 4.94
N PRO A 365 21.55 -30.31 5.09
CA PRO A 365 21.51 -29.25 4.10
C PRO A 365 22.84 -28.48 3.99
N PHE A 366 23.69 -28.55 5.00
CA PHE A 366 25.04 -27.94 4.98
C PHE A 366 25.99 -28.64 4.01
N ASN A 367 25.77 -29.92 3.71
CA ASN A 367 26.53 -30.64 2.71
C ASN A 367 26.13 -30.30 1.27
N ALA A 368 24.99 -29.62 1.10
CA ALA A 368 24.46 -29.20 -0.20
C ALA A 368 24.74 -27.71 -0.51
N LEU A 369 25.59 -27.04 0.29
CA LEU A 369 25.92 -25.64 0.07
C LEU A 369 26.60 -25.42 -1.28
N THR A 370 26.09 -24.43 -2.04
CA THR A 370 26.57 -24.09 -3.37
C THR A 370 26.26 -22.65 -3.72
N LEU A 371 27.03 -22.05 -4.60
CA LEU A 371 26.74 -20.77 -5.24
C LEU A 371 26.17 -20.94 -6.66
N ALA A 372 25.88 -22.17 -7.10
CA ALA A 372 25.40 -22.45 -8.45
C ALA A 372 24.11 -21.70 -8.82
N ASN A 373 23.21 -21.44 -7.84
CA ASN A 373 22.00 -20.65 -8.08
C ASN A 373 22.32 -19.19 -8.46
N TYR A 374 23.36 -18.60 -7.85
CA TYR A 374 23.83 -17.25 -8.16
C TYR A 374 24.66 -17.24 -9.45
N GLN A 375 25.49 -18.27 -9.69
CA GLN A 375 26.23 -18.42 -10.96
C GLN A 375 25.26 -18.46 -12.13
N ARG A 376 24.15 -19.22 -12.02
CA ARG A 376 23.10 -19.26 -13.03
C ARG A 376 22.49 -17.89 -13.31
N ILE A 377 22.29 -17.05 -12.25
CA ILE A 377 21.79 -15.69 -12.46
C ILE A 377 22.79 -14.84 -13.25
N TRP A 378 24.09 -15.04 -13.02
CA TRP A 378 25.17 -14.34 -13.72
C TRP A 378 25.34 -14.82 -15.16
N GLU A 379 25.21 -16.13 -15.41
CA GLU A 379 25.40 -16.75 -16.73
C GLU A 379 24.27 -16.42 -17.71
N PHE A 380 23.05 -16.23 -17.20
CA PHE A 380 21.90 -15.94 -18.06
C PHE A 380 21.61 -14.44 -18.11
N PRO A 381 21.86 -13.78 -19.26
CA PRO A 381 21.67 -12.33 -19.42
C PRO A 381 20.25 -11.83 -19.07
N VAL A 382 19.23 -12.67 -19.28
CA VAL A 382 17.83 -12.36 -18.98
C VAL A 382 17.60 -12.10 -17.49
N TYR A 383 18.26 -12.87 -16.60
CA TYR A 383 18.09 -12.71 -15.15
C TYR A 383 18.80 -11.45 -14.65
N LEU A 384 20.02 -11.17 -15.16
CA LEU A 384 20.70 -9.91 -14.88
C LEU A 384 19.92 -8.70 -15.39
N ALA A 385 19.36 -8.82 -16.60
CA ALA A 385 18.51 -7.78 -17.16
C ALA A 385 17.29 -7.50 -16.29
N SER A 386 16.66 -8.53 -15.70
CA SER A 386 15.50 -8.36 -14.82
C SER A 386 15.85 -7.58 -13.55
N ILE A 387 17.03 -7.82 -12.97
CA ILE A 387 17.54 -7.07 -11.81
C ILE A 387 17.77 -5.61 -12.20
N ARG A 388 18.51 -5.38 -13.29
CA ARG A 388 18.77 -4.02 -13.81
C ARG A 388 17.48 -3.29 -14.14
N ASN A 389 16.56 -3.93 -14.83
CA ASN A 389 15.27 -3.35 -15.22
C ASN A 389 14.44 -2.95 -13.98
N SER A 390 14.36 -3.84 -12.97
CA SER A 390 13.67 -3.53 -11.71
C SER A 390 14.28 -2.33 -10.99
N LEU A 391 15.61 -2.22 -10.95
CA LEU A 391 16.30 -1.08 -10.35
C LEU A 391 16.03 0.22 -11.12
N ILE A 392 16.08 0.18 -12.45
CA ILE A 392 15.78 1.36 -13.29
C ILE A 392 14.32 1.79 -13.09
N VAL A 393 13.37 0.84 -13.18
CA VAL A 393 11.94 1.10 -13.00
C VAL A 393 11.68 1.70 -11.61
N ALA A 394 12.24 1.10 -10.56
CA ALA A 394 12.05 1.58 -9.20
C ALA A 394 12.72 2.94 -8.96
N ALA A 395 13.95 3.16 -9.41
CA ALA A 395 14.68 4.41 -9.18
C ALA A 395 14.08 5.58 -9.98
N VAL A 396 13.94 5.40 -11.30
CA VAL A 396 13.38 6.44 -12.18
C VAL A 396 11.92 6.72 -11.84
N GLY A 397 11.14 5.64 -11.67
CA GLY A 397 9.72 5.75 -11.35
C GLY A 397 9.46 6.40 -10.00
N ALA A 398 10.25 6.07 -8.96
CA ALA A 398 10.10 6.70 -7.64
C ALA A 398 10.34 8.22 -7.71
N VAL A 399 11.33 8.67 -8.47
CA VAL A 399 11.59 10.10 -8.65
C VAL A 399 10.42 10.77 -9.38
N LEU A 400 9.99 10.20 -10.52
CA LEU A 400 8.90 10.76 -11.32
C LEU A 400 7.58 10.84 -10.52
N VAL A 401 7.24 9.76 -9.81
CA VAL A 401 6.02 9.71 -8.99
C VAL A 401 6.09 10.68 -7.82
N SER A 402 7.24 10.78 -7.12
CA SER A 402 7.39 11.69 -5.98
C SER A 402 7.32 13.15 -6.43
N VAL A 403 7.88 13.49 -7.58
CA VAL A 403 7.76 14.83 -8.19
C VAL A 403 6.31 15.12 -8.58
N LEU A 404 5.64 14.21 -9.29
CA LEU A 404 4.24 14.37 -9.68
C LEU A 404 3.33 14.50 -8.46
N ALA A 405 3.53 13.66 -7.43
CA ALA A 405 2.79 13.72 -6.18
C ALA A 405 3.02 15.05 -5.44
N THR A 406 4.26 15.56 -5.43
CA THR A 406 4.56 16.87 -4.83
C THR A 406 3.80 17.99 -5.52
N ILE A 407 3.84 18.03 -6.85
CA ILE A 407 3.11 19.03 -7.65
C ILE A 407 1.61 18.89 -7.36
N ALA A 408 1.06 17.69 -7.42
CA ALA A 408 -0.35 17.44 -7.16
C ALA A 408 -0.77 17.88 -5.73
N VAL A 409 0.03 17.57 -4.70
CA VAL A 409 -0.24 17.98 -3.31
C VAL A 409 -0.19 19.49 -3.17
N VAL A 410 0.84 20.16 -3.72
CA VAL A 410 0.96 21.63 -3.64
C VAL A 410 -0.24 22.29 -4.30
N VAL A 411 -0.63 21.85 -5.49
CA VAL A 411 -1.81 22.39 -6.18
C VAL A 411 -3.10 22.09 -5.39
N ALA A 412 -3.27 20.87 -4.90
CA ALA A 412 -4.48 20.47 -4.15
C ALA A 412 -4.64 21.20 -2.81
N ARG A 413 -3.52 21.50 -2.10
CA ARG A 413 -3.55 22.03 -0.72
C ARG A 413 -3.28 23.53 -0.64
N ARG A 414 -2.53 24.12 -1.58
CA ARG A 414 -2.04 25.50 -1.52
C ARG A 414 -2.61 26.43 -2.60
N SER A 415 -3.36 25.89 -3.57
CA SER A 415 -3.96 26.73 -4.61
C SER A 415 -5.41 27.10 -4.29
N THR A 416 -5.87 28.23 -4.86
CA THR A 416 -7.29 28.64 -4.86
C THR A 416 -8.04 28.06 -6.06
N PHE A 417 -7.45 27.13 -6.79
CA PHE A 417 -8.01 26.56 -7.99
C PHE A 417 -9.37 25.86 -7.72
N ARG A 418 -10.35 26.18 -8.54
CA ARG A 418 -11.73 25.68 -8.37
C ARG A 418 -11.78 24.15 -8.33
N TYR A 419 -10.95 23.47 -9.16
CA TYR A 419 -10.94 22.02 -9.30
C TYR A 419 -9.86 21.31 -8.48
N ARG A 420 -9.31 21.96 -7.45
CA ARG A 420 -8.25 21.38 -6.57
C ARG A 420 -8.62 20.04 -5.95
N LYS A 421 -9.91 19.82 -5.63
CA LYS A 421 -10.40 18.53 -5.11
C LYS A 421 -10.34 17.42 -6.15
N LEU A 422 -10.51 17.75 -7.43
CA LEU A 422 -10.39 16.77 -8.52
C LEU A 422 -8.96 16.22 -8.61
N ILE A 423 -7.94 17.06 -8.41
CA ILE A 423 -6.53 16.64 -8.36
C ILE A 423 -6.32 15.63 -7.23
N GLU A 424 -6.88 15.87 -6.04
CA GLU A 424 -6.82 14.94 -4.92
C GLU A 424 -7.50 13.60 -5.27
N TYR A 425 -8.70 13.64 -5.85
CA TYR A 425 -9.41 12.43 -6.25
C TYR A 425 -8.65 11.65 -7.33
N LEU A 426 -8.13 12.32 -8.35
CA LEU A 426 -7.34 11.67 -9.41
C LEU A 426 -6.05 11.07 -8.86
N ALA A 427 -5.33 11.76 -7.96
CA ALA A 427 -4.10 11.23 -7.36
C ALA A 427 -4.34 10.00 -6.47
N LEU A 428 -5.52 9.90 -5.86
CA LEU A 428 -5.88 8.77 -4.99
C LEU A 428 -6.66 7.66 -5.73
N ALA A 429 -7.23 7.94 -6.90
CA ALA A 429 -8.03 6.99 -7.68
C ALA A 429 -7.29 5.66 -7.99
N PRO A 430 -5.98 5.66 -8.30
CA PRO A 430 -5.27 4.40 -8.56
C PRO A 430 -5.24 3.42 -7.37
N GLN A 431 -5.55 3.88 -6.15
CA GLN A 431 -5.70 2.98 -4.99
C GLN A 431 -6.86 1.99 -5.17
N ALA A 432 -7.85 2.35 -5.98
CA ALA A 432 -9.00 1.50 -6.28
C ALA A 432 -8.78 0.58 -7.50
N MET A 433 -7.61 0.63 -8.13
CA MET A 433 -7.33 -0.12 -9.36
C MET A 433 -6.40 -1.31 -9.06
N PRO A 434 -6.88 -2.56 -9.19
CA PRO A 434 -6.03 -3.74 -9.14
C PRO A 434 -4.87 -3.66 -10.15
N GLY A 435 -3.67 -4.15 -9.73
CA GLY A 435 -2.48 -4.07 -10.57
C GLY A 435 -2.62 -4.74 -11.94
N LEU A 436 -3.31 -5.89 -12.00
CA LEU A 436 -3.60 -6.58 -13.27
C LEU A 436 -4.52 -5.76 -14.18
N ILE A 437 -5.52 -5.08 -13.62
CA ILE A 437 -6.42 -4.20 -14.40
C ILE A 437 -5.66 -3.00 -14.95
N ILE A 438 -4.74 -2.41 -14.15
CA ILE A 438 -3.83 -1.37 -14.65
C ILE A 438 -3.00 -1.92 -15.82
N GLY A 439 -2.46 -3.15 -15.70
CA GLY A 439 -1.66 -3.78 -16.74
C GLY A 439 -2.42 -3.98 -18.04
N ILE A 440 -3.58 -4.65 -18.00
CA ILE A 440 -4.38 -4.93 -19.20
C ILE A 440 -4.97 -3.65 -19.79
N GLY A 441 -5.43 -2.73 -18.95
CA GLY A 441 -5.99 -1.46 -19.40
C GLY A 441 -4.95 -0.56 -20.08
N LEU A 442 -3.73 -0.47 -19.54
CA LEU A 442 -2.62 0.25 -20.18
C LEU A 442 -2.15 -0.46 -21.45
N PHE A 443 -2.14 -1.79 -21.48
CA PHE A 443 -1.84 -2.55 -22.71
C PHE A 443 -2.76 -2.11 -23.85
N TRP A 444 -4.08 -2.04 -23.60
CA TRP A 444 -5.05 -1.52 -24.56
C TRP A 444 -4.85 -0.03 -24.84
N ALA A 445 -4.62 0.78 -23.81
CA ALA A 445 -4.41 2.22 -23.99
C ALA A 445 -3.22 2.52 -24.91
N PHE A 446 -2.12 1.78 -24.77
CA PHE A 446 -0.95 1.94 -25.63
C PHE A 446 -1.22 1.40 -27.05
N ALA A 447 -1.95 0.30 -27.19
CA ALA A 447 -2.33 -0.24 -28.50
C ALA A 447 -3.12 0.78 -29.35
N PHE A 448 -3.94 1.64 -28.70
CA PHE A 448 -4.79 2.62 -29.37
C PHE A 448 -4.34 4.09 -29.16
N ALA A 449 -3.16 4.32 -28.60
CA ALA A 449 -2.67 5.67 -28.38
C ALA A 449 -2.51 6.42 -29.73
N PRO A 450 -3.00 7.66 -29.83
CA PRO A 450 -2.95 8.43 -31.07
C PRO A 450 -1.50 8.76 -31.44
N PHE A 451 -1.29 9.10 -32.72
CA PHE A 451 0.02 9.52 -33.27
C PHE A 451 1.15 8.48 -33.14
N GLY A 452 0.85 7.21 -33.00
CA GLY A 452 1.85 6.14 -32.84
C GLY A 452 2.61 6.17 -31.49
N LEU A 453 2.19 7.01 -30.54
CA LEU A 453 2.83 7.12 -29.23
C LEU A 453 2.84 5.79 -28.48
N GLY A 454 1.80 4.98 -28.68
CA GLY A 454 1.70 3.67 -28.06
C GLY A 454 2.81 2.71 -28.50
N ALA A 455 3.13 2.68 -29.80
CA ALA A 455 4.20 1.83 -30.33
C ALA A 455 5.59 2.20 -29.77
N ILE A 456 5.80 3.46 -29.40
CA ILE A 456 7.04 3.93 -28.77
C ILE A 456 7.14 3.45 -27.32
N VAL A 457 6.01 3.36 -26.61
CA VAL A 457 5.98 3.07 -25.16
C VAL A 457 5.78 1.59 -24.89
N GLN A 458 4.93 0.91 -25.69
CA GLN A 458 4.57 -0.50 -25.48
C GLN A 458 5.80 -1.42 -25.56
N GLY A 459 5.92 -2.35 -24.62
CA GLY A 459 7.06 -3.28 -24.54
C GLY A 459 8.37 -2.64 -24.08
N THR A 460 8.35 -1.39 -23.61
CA THR A 460 9.51 -0.70 -23.04
C THR A 460 9.42 -0.58 -21.52
N LEU A 461 10.54 -0.21 -20.87
CA LEU A 461 10.54 0.08 -19.43
C LEU A 461 9.64 1.28 -19.07
N ALA A 462 9.39 2.19 -20.01
CA ALA A 462 8.51 3.34 -19.79
C ALA A 462 7.07 2.89 -19.51
N ALA A 463 6.55 1.87 -20.23
CA ALA A 463 5.23 1.31 -19.97
C ALA A 463 5.13 0.76 -18.54
N ILE A 464 6.16 0.04 -18.09
CA ILE A 464 6.21 -0.53 -16.73
C ILE A 464 6.32 0.58 -15.68
N ILE A 465 7.14 1.62 -15.92
CA ILE A 465 7.25 2.79 -15.03
C ILE A 465 5.89 3.48 -14.87
N ILE A 466 5.11 3.64 -15.93
CA ILE A 466 3.76 4.23 -15.87
C ILE A 466 2.83 3.34 -15.04
N GLY A 467 2.79 2.03 -15.31
CA GLY A 467 1.93 1.10 -14.59
C GLY A 467 2.26 1.00 -13.09
N PHE A 468 3.54 0.86 -12.75
CA PHE A 468 4.00 0.80 -11.36
C PHE A 468 3.87 2.17 -10.68
N GLY A 469 4.08 3.26 -11.45
CA GLY A 469 3.90 4.63 -10.97
C GLY A 469 2.47 4.92 -10.54
N LEU A 470 1.48 4.43 -11.27
CA LEU A 470 0.08 4.52 -10.86
C LEU A 470 -0.15 3.84 -9.50
N ARG A 471 0.44 2.67 -9.27
CA ARG A 471 0.35 1.96 -7.98
C ARG A 471 1.02 2.71 -6.83
N ALA A 472 2.12 3.41 -7.09
CA ALA A 472 2.89 4.14 -6.08
C ALA A 472 2.33 5.55 -5.80
N LEU A 473 1.59 6.16 -6.73
CA LEU A 473 1.12 7.54 -6.66
C LEU A 473 0.27 7.85 -5.40
N PRO A 474 -0.71 7.03 -4.98
CA PRO A 474 -1.49 7.29 -3.78
C PRO A 474 -0.65 7.34 -2.50
N SER A 475 0.33 6.46 -2.37
CA SER A 475 1.23 6.41 -1.20
C SER A 475 2.17 7.61 -1.15
N ALA A 476 2.70 8.05 -2.29
CA ALA A 476 3.51 9.25 -2.41
C ALA A 476 2.71 10.51 -2.05
N PHE A 477 1.49 10.64 -2.61
CA PHE A 477 0.58 11.75 -2.28
C PHE A 477 0.23 11.77 -0.79
N GLY A 478 -0.09 10.60 -0.20
CA GLY A 478 -0.40 10.43 1.22
C GLY A 478 0.77 10.78 2.15
N SER A 479 2.01 10.55 1.72
CA SER A 479 3.22 10.87 2.51
C SER A 479 3.52 12.36 2.53
N ILE A 480 3.30 13.07 1.41
CA ILE A 480 3.64 14.50 1.25
C ILE A 480 2.53 15.40 1.78
N SER A 481 1.25 15.02 1.58
CA SER A 481 0.09 15.87 1.89
C SER A 481 0.04 16.38 3.34
N PRO A 482 0.29 15.55 4.39
CA PRO A 482 0.29 16.03 5.77
C PRO A 482 1.40 17.05 6.04
N ALA A 483 2.60 16.86 5.46
CA ALA A 483 3.70 17.79 5.65
C ALA A 483 3.40 19.17 5.05
N VAL A 484 2.82 19.20 3.84
CA VAL A 484 2.38 20.47 3.22
C VAL A 484 1.29 21.16 4.05
N MET A 485 0.38 20.41 4.66
CA MET A 485 -0.69 20.97 5.50
C MET A 485 -0.20 21.51 6.85
N GLN A 486 0.93 21.00 7.37
CA GLN A 486 1.51 21.46 8.64
C GLN A 486 2.29 22.77 8.50
N VAL A 487 2.72 23.14 7.31
CA VAL A 487 3.36 24.43 7.06
C VAL A 487 2.33 25.56 7.18
N GLY A 488 2.48 26.49 8.11
CA GLY A 488 1.56 27.61 8.34
C GLY A 488 1.47 28.54 7.13
N GLU A 489 0.30 29.11 6.87
CA GLU A 489 0.07 30.10 5.82
C GLU A 489 0.82 31.42 6.10
N GLU A 490 1.20 31.65 7.34
CA GLU A 490 1.96 32.83 7.80
C GLU A 490 3.33 32.93 7.09
N LEU A 491 3.99 31.78 6.84
CA LEU A 491 5.26 31.76 6.11
C LEU A 491 5.10 32.19 4.64
N ASP A 492 3.99 31.83 4.02
CA ASP A 492 3.66 32.23 2.66
C ASP A 492 3.39 33.74 2.58
N ASN A 493 2.67 34.27 3.59
CA ASN A 493 2.36 35.69 3.69
C ASN A 493 3.63 36.52 3.96
N ALA A 494 4.51 36.06 4.86
CA ALA A 494 5.78 36.71 5.13
C ALA A 494 6.68 36.77 3.88
N ALA A 495 6.75 35.66 3.11
CA ALA A 495 7.49 35.62 1.86
C ALA A 495 6.97 36.65 0.82
N ARG A 496 5.65 36.80 0.72
CA ARG A 496 5.01 37.76 -0.18
C ARG A 496 5.26 39.22 0.23
N VAL A 497 5.15 39.52 1.52
CA VAL A 497 5.47 40.86 2.04
C VAL A 497 6.93 41.20 1.74
N SER A 498 7.82 40.21 1.73
CA SER A 498 9.24 40.35 1.35
C SER A 498 9.47 40.40 -0.18
N GLY A 499 8.41 40.42 -1.00
CA GLY A 499 8.51 40.52 -2.48
C GLY A 499 8.87 39.19 -3.17
N ALA A 500 8.82 38.05 -2.49
CA ALA A 500 9.07 36.75 -3.12
C ALA A 500 7.87 36.34 -4.00
N ASP A 501 8.17 35.94 -5.24
CA ASP A 501 7.19 35.26 -6.09
C ASP A 501 6.93 33.83 -5.61
N TRP A 502 5.90 33.15 -6.18
CA TRP A 502 5.53 31.82 -5.75
C TRP A 502 6.65 30.79 -5.99
N LEU A 503 7.41 30.92 -7.07
CA LEU A 503 8.48 29.99 -7.40
C LEU A 503 9.64 30.10 -6.40
N ARG A 504 9.99 31.32 -5.99
CA ARG A 504 10.97 31.56 -4.91
C ARG A 504 10.47 31.03 -3.58
N THR A 505 9.20 31.27 -3.24
CA THR A 505 8.59 30.74 -2.01
C THR A 505 8.60 29.22 -2.02
N PHE A 506 8.20 28.59 -3.13
CA PHE A 506 8.26 27.14 -3.27
C PHE A 506 9.69 26.61 -3.17
N THR A 507 10.63 27.10 -3.99
CA THR A 507 11.98 26.53 -4.08
C THR A 507 12.85 26.84 -2.86
N ARG A 508 12.67 27.98 -2.18
CA ARG A 508 13.51 28.38 -1.04
C ARG A 508 12.92 28.06 0.33
N ILE A 509 11.60 28.02 0.45
CA ILE A 509 10.91 27.83 1.74
C ILE A 509 10.21 26.49 1.77
N LEU A 510 9.17 26.30 0.95
CA LEU A 510 8.30 25.13 1.04
C LEU A 510 9.06 23.82 0.71
N SER A 511 9.86 23.80 -0.35
CA SER A 511 10.63 22.62 -0.74
C SER A 511 11.56 22.14 0.37
N ARG A 512 12.23 23.07 1.07
CA ARG A 512 13.12 22.72 2.19
C ARG A 512 12.36 22.13 3.39
N LEU A 513 11.20 22.69 3.70
CA LEU A 513 10.35 22.21 4.80
C LEU A 513 9.74 20.83 4.52
N ILE A 514 9.42 20.53 3.25
CA ILE A 514 8.82 19.25 2.86
C ILE A 514 9.87 18.20 2.44
N THR A 515 11.18 18.55 2.39
CA THR A 515 12.26 17.62 2.01
C THR A 515 12.19 16.27 2.75
N PRO A 516 11.96 16.20 4.08
CA PRO A 516 11.84 14.91 4.76
C PRO A 516 10.64 14.08 4.27
N ALA A 517 9.51 14.74 3.97
CA ALA A 517 8.32 14.06 3.46
C ALA A 517 8.51 13.62 2.00
N PHE A 518 9.20 14.41 1.18
CA PHE A 518 9.60 14.03 -0.16
C PHE A 518 10.55 12.81 -0.13
N GLY A 519 11.53 12.81 0.76
CA GLY A 519 12.41 11.67 0.97
C GLY A 519 11.65 10.40 1.39
N ALA A 520 10.68 10.52 2.29
CA ALA A 520 9.81 9.42 2.69
C ALA A 520 8.96 8.91 1.50
N ALA A 521 8.39 9.81 0.69
CA ALA A 521 7.63 9.46 -0.50
C ALA A 521 8.51 8.73 -1.52
N LEU A 522 9.74 9.20 -1.74
CA LEU A 522 10.70 8.56 -2.64
C LEU A 522 11.04 7.14 -2.19
N VAL A 523 11.31 6.95 -0.90
CA VAL A 523 11.61 5.62 -0.34
C VAL A 523 10.42 4.68 -0.48
N LEU A 524 9.22 5.13 -0.11
CA LEU A 524 8.01 4.32 -0.23
C LEU A 524 7.70 3.98 -1.70
N SER A 525 7.84 4.94 -2.62
CA SER A 525 7.63 4.70 -4.04
C SER A 525 8.64 3.71 -4.60
N PHE A 526 9.93 3.86 -4.26
CA PHE A 526 10.97 2.94 -4.69
C PHE A 526 10.68 1.50 -4.23
N VAL A 527 10.39 1.31 -2.94
CA VAL A 527 10.09 -0.01 -2.39
C VAL A 527 8.80 -0.59 -3.00
N THR A 528 7.76 0.23 -3.17
CA THR A 528 6.51 -0.21 -3.79
C THR A 528 6.74 -0.68 -5.23
N MET A 529 7.49 0.09 -6.03
CA MET A 529 7.77 -0.25 -7.43
C MET A 529 8.75 -1.42 -7.55
N LEU A 530 9.73 -1.55 -6.65
CA LEU A 530 10.69 -2.67 -6.67
C LEU A 530 10.02 -4.01 -6.40
N LYS A 531 9.00 -4.04 -5.56
CA LYS A 531 8.27 -5.27 -5.20
C LYS A 531 7.04 -5.53 -6.08
N GLU A 532 6.68 -4.58 -6.95
CA GLU A 532 5.53 -4.70 -7.84
C GLU A 532 5.91 -5.52 -9.09
N TYR A 533 4.96 -6.29 -9.58
CA TYR A 533 5.13 -7.07 -10.80
C TYR A 533 3.81 -7.24 -11.58
N SER A 534 2.65 -7.05 -10.91
CA SER A 534 1.35 -7.37 -11.49
C SER A 534 1.04 -6.63 -12.81
N PRO A 535 1.27 -5.31 -12.95
CA PRO A 535 1.08 -4.66 -14.25
C PRO A 535 2.08 -5.11 -15.31
N ALA A 536 3.31 -5.49 -14.90
CA ALA A 536 4.34 -5.93 -15.84
C ALA A 536 4.00 -7.25 -16.53
N ILE A 537 3.11 -8.05 -15.95
CA ILE A 537 2.62 -9.29 -16.55
C ILE A 537 2.00 -9.05 -17.94
N PHE A 538 1.27 -7.94 -18.10
CA PHE A 538 0.65 -7.55 -19.38
C PHE A 538 1.48 -6.54 -20.19
N LEU A 539 2.28 -5.70 -19.51
CA LEU A 539 3.06 -4.63 -20.15
C LEU A 539 4.46 -5.09 -20.54
N GLY A 540 4.94 -6.17 -19.94
CA GLY A 540 6.29 -6.69 -20.13
C GLY A 540 6.51 -7.31 -21.50
N SER A 541 7.77 -7.42 -21.88
CA SER A 541 8.27 -8.14 -23.03
C SER A 541 9.51 -8.94 -22.62
N ALA A 542 10.01 -9.81 -23.46
CA ALA A 542 11.23 -10.59 -23.18
C ALA A 542 12.45 -9.73 -22.80
N LYS A 543 12.49 -8.46 -23.24
CA LYS A 543 13.58 -7.51 -22.93
C LYS A 543 13.33 -6.66 -21.66
N THR A 544 12.10 -6.62 -21.18
CA THR A 544 11.68 -5.71 -20.10
C THR A 544 11.20 -6.46 -18.85
N ASN A 545 11.49 -7.75 -18.74
CA ASN A 545 11.20 -8.52 -17.54
C ASN A 545 11.77 -7.85 -16.31
N VAL A 546 11.00 -7.88 -15.22
CA VAL A 546 11.39 -7.43 -13.88
C VAL A 546 11.59 -8.63 -12.96
N ILE A 547 12.22 -8.45 -11.79
CA ILE A 547 12.53 -9.55 -10.86
C ILE A 547 11.29 -10.41 -10.56
N GLY A 548 10.13 -9.77 -10.29
CA GLY A 548 8.91 -10.49 -9.94
C GLY A 548 8.38 -11.39 -11.07
N THR A 549 8.34 -10.89 -12.32
CA THR A 549 7.92 -11.71 -13.47
C THR A 549 8.91 -12.84 -13.76
N THR A 550 10.22 -12.58 -13.65
CA THR A 550 11.25 -13.59 -13.80
C THR A 550 11.17 -14.67 -12.73
N MET A 551 10.88 -14.31 -11.48
CA MET A 551 10.67 -15.31 -10.42
C MET A 551 9.47 -16.22 -10.71
N LEU A 552 8.38 -15.67 -11.27
CA LEU A 552 7.22 -16.48 -11.67
C LEU A 552 7.56 -17.44 -12.82
N GLU A 553 8.27 -16.98 -13.84
CA GLU A 553 8.73 -17.81 -14.95
C GLU A 553 9.61 -18.97 -14.47
N LEU A 554 10.60 -18.67 -13.62
CA LEU A 554 11.49 -19.68 -13.04
C LEU A 554 10.75 -20.68 -12.13
N TRP A 555 9.73 -20.20 -11.40
CA TRP A 555 8.91 -21.07 -10.58
C TRP A 555 8.12 -22.09 -11.40
N VAL A 556 7.48 -21.63 -12.47
CA VAL A 556 6.76 -22.52 -13.42
C VAL A 556 7.71 -23.55 -14.06
N GLN A 557 8.98 -23.17 -14.29
CA GLN A 557 10.02 -24.07 -14.78
C GLN A 557 10.57 -25.04 -13.71
N GLY A 558 10.08 -24.96 -12.46
CA GLY A 558 10.57 -25.80 -11.35
C GLY A 558 11.92 -25.38 -10.77
N ASN A 559 12.46 -24.23 -11.14
CA ASN A 559 13.78 -23.75 -10.72
C ASN A 559 13.74 -22.96 -9.41
N SER A 560 13.33 -23.62 -8.33
CA SER A 560 13.17 -23.01 -7.01
C SER A 560 14.45 -22.41 -6.42
N GLY A 561 15.64 -22.91 -6.80
CA GLY A 561 16.93 -22.37 -6.35
C GLY A 561 17.22 -20.99 -6.90
N SER A 562 17.01 -20.78 -8.20
CA SER A 562 17.18 -19.47 -8.83
C SER A 562 16.09 -18.48 -8.40
N VAL A 563 14.86 -18.93 -8.15
CA VAL A 563 13.81 -18.12 -7.51
C VAL A 563 14.28 -17.62 -6.15
N ALA A 564 14.81 -18.50 -5.30
CA ALA A 564 15.33 -18.15 -3.98
C ALA A 564 16.50 -17.16 -4.05
N ALA A 565 17.39 -17.33 -5.04
CA ALA A 565 18.53 -16.42 -5.24
C ALA A 565 18.06 -15.01 -5.70
N LEU A 566 17.13 -14.90 -6.64
CA LEU A 566 16.55 -13.63 -7.06
C LEU A 566 15.78 -12.95 -5.92
N ALA A 567 15.01 -13.72 -5.15
CA ALA A 567 14.30 -13.22 -3.99
C ALA A 567 15.27 -12.67 -2.93
N THR A 568 16.37 -13.38 -2.67
CA THR A 568 17.43 -12.94 -1.73
C THR A 568 18.07 -11.64 -2.22
N ILE A 569 18.39 -11.53 -3.51
CA ILE A 569 18.92 -10.29 -4.11
C ILE A 569 17.94 -9.14 -3.91
N GLN A 570 16.66 -9.35 -4.17
CA GLN A 570 15.63 -8.30 -3.98
C GLN A 570 15.49 -7.89 -2.51
N ILE A 571 15.53 -8.83 -1.56
CA ILE A 571 15.50 -8.54 -0.13
C ILE A 571 16.71 -7.69 0.27
N VAL A 572 17.92 -8.05 -0.19
CA VAL A 572 19.14 -7.31 0.10
C VAL A 572 19.09 -5.90 -0.47
N ILE A 573 18.68 -5.74 -1.72
CA ILE A 573 18.51 -4.42 -2.36
C ILE A 573 17.54 -3.56 -1.54
N THR A 574 16.39 -4.12 -1.17
CA THR A 574 15.38 -3.41 -0.36
C THR A 574 15.93 -3.00 1.00
N ALA A 575 16.60 -3.94 1.70
CA ALA A 575 17.16 -3.69 3.03
C ALA A 575 18.26 -2.61 3.00
N VAL A 576 19.17 -2.68 2.03
CA VAL A 576 20.22 -1.68 1.82
C VAL A 576 19.62 -0.31 1.53
N PHE A 577 18.65 -0.24 0.60
CA PHE A 577 18.04 1.03 0.23
C PHE A 577 17.30 1.67 1.40
N VAL A 578 16.48 0.91 2.13
CA VAL A 578 15.74 1.40 3.31
C VAL A 578 16.70 1.78 4.44
N GLY A 579 17.76 1.00 4.65
CA GLY A 579 18.80 1.27 5.66
C GLY A 579 19.54 2.58 5.37
N VAL A 580 20.04 2.76 4.15
CA VAL A 580 20.73 3.98 3.72
C VAL A 580 19.81 5.19 3.80
N ALA A 581 18.56 5.08 3.30
CA ALA A 581 17.59 6.14 3.41
C ALA A 581 17.28 6.53 4.87
N GLY A 582 17.17 5.55 5.76
CA GLY A 582 16.98 5.78 7.19
C GLY A 582 18.15 6.52 7.85
N LEU A 583 19.38 6.22 7.46
CA LEU A 583 20.57 6.93 7.95
C LEU A 583 20.63 8.37 7.46
N LEU A 584 20.37 8.61 6.17
CA LEU A 584 20.35 9.95 5.58
C LEU A 584 19.26 10.84 6.21
N MET A 585 18.09 10.27 6.50
CA MET A 585 17.00 11.01 7.15
C MET A 585 17.25 11.30 8.64
N LYS A 586 18.08 10.52 9.34
CA LYS A 586 18.50 10.80 10.72
C LYS A 586 19.53 11.92 10.81
N GLY A 587 20.47 11.99 9.87
CA GLY A 587 21.50 13.03 9.83
C GLY A 587 20.91 14.45 9.78
N ASN A 588 19.84 14.65 9.02
CA ASN A 588 19.16 15.95 8.91
C ASN A 588 18.40 16.39 10.19
N LYS A 589 18.28 15.54 11.22
CA LYS A 589 17.65 15.92 12.50
C LYS A 589 18.66 16.41 13.55
N ILE A 590 19.96 16.29 13.29
CA ILE A 590 21.02 16.70 14.24
C ILE A 590 21.42 18.17 13.97
N ASP A 591 21.15 18.70 12.77
CA ASP A 591 21.54 20.06 12.34
C ASP A 591 20.34 21.04 12.25
N ALA A 592 19.19 20.71 12.79
CA ALA A 592 17.99 21.54 12.89
C ALA A 592 17.47 21.55 14.34
#